data_519b24ab6a47460cd6a5b848c0d85328
#
_entry.id   519b24ab6a47460cd6a5b848c0d85328
#
_cell.length_a   1.000
_cell.length_b   1.000
_cell.length_c   1.000
_cell.angle_alpha   90.00
_cell.angle_beta   90.00
_cell.angle_gamma   90.00
#
_symmetry.space_group_name_H-M   'P 1'
#
loop_
_entity.id
_entity.type
_entity.pdbx_description
1 polymer ?
#
loop_
_entity_poly.entity_id
_entity_poly.type
_entity_poly.pdbx_seq_one_letter_code
_entity_poly.pdbx_strand_id
1 'polypeptide(L)'
;MDKIKKYSKLMIDEILDANMYIDMACKARTSNEEIAEDFVEIAKQELHHKDILHKVLKEYVEDYEDKNGKSVEMETILDFVADINSDMEAPVIAKMKTFE
;
A
#
# COMPACT_ATOMS: atom_id res chain seq x y z
N MET A 1 -2.84 -2.79 -20.08
CA MET A 1 -3.43 -3.66 -19.05
C MET A 1 -2.41 -4.37 -18.17
N ASP A 2 -1.32 -4.88 -18.75
CA ASP A 2 -0.27 -5.57 -17.98
C ASP A 2 0.42 -4.68 -16.95
N LYS A 3 0.70 -3.41 -17.30
CA LYS A 3 1.28 -2.44 -16.37
C LYS A 3 0.33 -2.12 -15.22
N ILE A 4 -0.97 -2.00 -15.51
CA ILE A 4 -1.99 -1.73 -14.50
C ILE A 4 -2.03 -2.87 -13.48
N LYS A 5 -2.05 -4.13 -13.94
CA LYS A 5 -2.00 -5.31 -13.07
C LYS A 5 -0.72 -5.38 -12.26
N LYS A 6 0.43 -5.11 -12.89
CA LYS A 6 1.74 -5.11 -12.24
C LYS A 6 1.81 -4.10 -11.11
N TYR A 7 1.43 -2.86 -11.35
CA TYR A 7 1.53 -1.81 -10.34
C TYR A 7 0.48 -1.98 -9.24
N SER A 8 -0.70 -2.52 -9.57
CA SER A 8 -1.69 -2.90 -8.56
C SER A 8 -1.13 -3.93 -7.57
N LYS A 9 -0.43 -4.94 -8.10
CA LYS A 9 0.22 -5.96 -7.27
C LYS A 9 1.34 -5.37 -6.42
N LEU A 10 2.17 -4.49 -6.99
CA LEU A 10 3.25 -3.84 -6.24
C LEU A 10 2.71 -3.00 -5.09
N MET A 11 1.58 -2.31 -5.27
CA MET A 11 0.94 -1.57 -4.17
C MET A 11 0.53 -2.49 -3.03
N ILE A 12 -0.07 -3.64 -3.36
CA ILE A 12 -0.46 -4.64 -2.37
C ILE A 12 0.77 -5.14 -1.61
N ASP A 13 1.86 -5.43 -2.31
CA ASP A 13 3.10 -5.92 -1.71
C ASP A 13 3.67 -4.90 -0.72
N GLU A 14 3.62 -3.60 -1.03
CA GLU A 14 4.06 -2.53 -0.11
C GLU A 14 3.21 -2.49 1.16
N ILE A 15 1.90 -2.66 1.05
CA ILE A 15 1.01 -2.68 2.22
C ILE A 15 1.28 -3.91 3.09
N LEU A 16 1.50 -5.08 2.46
CA LEU A 16 1.86 -6.31 3.19
C LEU A 16 3.18 -6.14 3.93
N ASP A 17 4.18 -5.54 3.29
CA ASP A 17 5.47 -5.26 3.92
C ASP A 17 5.32 -4.27 5.08
N ALA A 18 4.55 -3.20 4.90
CA ALA A 18 4.26 -2.25 5.97
C ALA A 18 3.59 -2.94 7.16
N ASN A 19 2.63 -3.83 6.91
CA ASN A 19 1.96 -4.58 7.98
C ASN A 19 2.95 -5.47 8.73
N MET A 20 3.85 -6.15 8.02
CA MET A 20 4.89 -6.98 8.64
C MET A 20 5.77 -6.15 9.57
N TYR A 21 6.27 -5.00 9.11
CA TYR A 21 7.14 -4.15 9.92
C TYR A 21 6.41 -3.52 11.11
N ILE A 22 5.16 -3.11 10.95
CA ILE A 22 4.42 -2.54 12.09
C ILE A 22 4.11 -3.62 13.15
N ASP A 23 3.87 -4.86 12.74
CA ASP A 23 3.72 -5.97 13.69
C ASP A 23 5.02 -6.26 14.42
N MET A 24 6.17 -6.18 13.74
CA MET A 24 7.49 -6.30 14.36
C MET A 24 7.72 -5.16 15.38
N ALA A 25 7.31 -3.95 15.03
CA ALA A 25 7.40 -2.80 15.95
C ALA A 25 6.55 -3.04 17.22
N CYS A 26 5.32 -3.53 17.07
CA CYS A 26 4.44 -3.82 18.20
C CYS A 26 5.05 -4.89 19.13
N LYS A 27 5.70 -5.90 18.56
CA LYS A 27 6.39 -6.95 19.35
C LYS A 27 7.63 -6.41 20.07
N ALA A 28 8.38 -5.51 19.45
CA ALA A 28 9.60 -4.95 20.02
C ALA A 28 9.35 -3.86 21.06
N ARG A 29 8.17 -3.26 21.08
CA ARG A 29 7.83 -2.08 21.87
C ARG A 29 8.20 -2.22 23.35
N THR A 30 7.91 -3.37 23.95
CA THR A 30 8.12 -3.58 25.39
C THR A 30 9.56 -3.98 25.75
N SER A 31 10.32 -4.50 24.77
CA SER A 31 11.69 -4.98 25.01
C SER A 31 12.76 -3.99 24.53
N ASN A 32 12.48 -3.26 23.43
CA ASN A 32 13.43 -2.30 22.88
C ASN A 32 12.66 -1.22 22.08
N GLU A 33 12.40 -0.10 22.73
CA GLU A 33 11.64 0.99 22.13
C GLU A 33 12.33 1.60 20.91
N GLU A 34 13.66 1.70 20.92
CA GLU A 34 14.42 2.24 19.79
C GLU A 34 14.26 1.37 18.54
N ILE A 35 14.37 0.04 18.69
CA ILE A 35 14.16 -0.89 17.60
C ILE A 35 12.70 -0.82 17.11
N ALA A 36 11.74 -0.70 18.02
CA ALA A 36 10.33 -0.54 17.65
C ALA A 36 10.13 0.70 16.79
N GLU A 37 10.71 1.84 17.15
CA GLU A 37 10.62 3.07 16.37
C GLU A 37 11.26 2.93 14.98
N ASP A 38 12.37 2.20 14.88
CA ASP A 38 13.01 1.91 13.59
C ASP A 38 12.08 1.12 12.66
N PHE A 39 11.39 0.12 13.20
CA PHE A 39 10.41 -0.65 12.41
C PHE A 39 9.20 0.20 12.02
N VAL A 40 8.74 1.09 12.86
CA VAL A 40 7.68 2.04 12.52
C VAL A 40 8.10 2.91 11.34
N GLU A 41 9.35 3.40 11.34
CA GLU A 41 9.88 4.22 10.26
C GLU A 41 9.91 3.45 8.94
N ILE A 42 10.35 2.18 8.96
CA ILE A 42 10.34 1.34 7.76
C ILE A 42 8.90 1.16 7.25
N ALA A 43 7.95 0.88 8.14
CA ALA A 43 6.55 0.72 7.77
C ALA A 43 5.98 1.98 7.10
N LYS A 44 6.32 3.17 7.62
CA LYS A 44 5.92 4.46 7.02
C LYS A 44 6.50 4.62 5.62
N GLN A 45 7.76 4.24 5.41
CA GLN A 45 8.40 4.30 4.11
C GLN A 45 7.72 3.38 3.10
N GLU A 46 7.30 2.18 3.52
CA GLU A 46 6.57 1.25 2.65
C GLU A 46 5.21 1.82 2.23
N LEU A 47 4.48 2.47 3.13
CA LEU A 47 3.23 3.13 2.78
C LEU A 47 3.46 4.35 1.87
N HIS A 48 4.57 5.06 2.03
CA HIS A 48 4.94 6.13 1.11
C HIS A 48 5.22 5.61 -0.29
N HIS A 49 5.92 4.47 -0.41
CA HIS A 49 6.12 3.79 -1.70
C HIS A 49 4.78 3.40 -2.33
N LYS A 50 3.84 2.88 -1.53
CA LYS A 50 2.51 2.56 -2.00
C LYS A 50 1.80 3.78 -2.59
N ASP A 51 1.91 4.93 -1.96
CA ASP A 51 1.30 6.18 -2.46
C ASP A 51 1.91 6.62 -3.79
N ILE A 52 3.23 6.49 -3.95
CA ILE A 52 3.91 6.78 -5.21
C ILE A 52 3.43 5.82 -6.31
N LEU A 53 3.35 4.53 -6.01
CA LEU A 53 2.85 3.52 -6.95
C LEU A 53 1.39 3.78 -7.33
N HIS A 54 0.56 4.25 -6.41
CA HIS A 54 -0.82 4.62 -6.69
C HIS A 54 -0.88 5.77 -7.70
N LYS A 55 -0.03 6.79 -7.53
CA LYS A 55 0.07 7.90 -8.48
C LYS A 55 0.47 7.40 -9.87
N VAL A 56 1.47 6.53 -9.94
CA VAL A 56 1.93 5.93 -11.21
C VAL A 56 0.81 5.11 -11.84
N LEU A 57 0.09 4.31 -11.05
CA LEU A 57 -1.04 3.52 -11.53
C LEU A 57 -2.13 4.41 -12.16
N LYS A 58 -2.47 5.53 -11.51
CA LYS A 58 -3.44 6.48 -12.06
C LYS A 58 -3.02 7.03 -13.42
N GLU A 59 -1.75 7.36 -13.58
CA GLU A 59 -1.22 7.86 -14.86
C GLU A 59 -1.36 6.81 -15.96
N TYR A 60 -1.05 5.54 -15.66
CA TYR A 60 -1.23 4.46 -16.63
C TYR A 60 -2.69 4.17 -16.96
N VAL A 61 -3.58 4.30 -15.99
CA VAL A 61 -5.02 4.13 -16.22
C VAL A 61 -5.54 5.22 -17.14
N GLU A 62 -5.19 6.49 -16.90
CA GLU A 62 -5.57 7.62 -17.74
C GLU A 62 -5.07 7.44 -19.18
N ASP A 63 -3.80 7.05 -19.35
CA ASP A 63 -3.22 6.79 -20.66
C ASP A 63 -3.93 5.65 -21.40
N TYR A 64 -4.24 4.57 -20.69
CA TYR A 64 -4.97 3.44 -21.26
C TYR A 64 -6.39 3.83 -21.69
N GLU A 65 -7.11 4.59 -20.87
CA GLU A 65 -8.46 5.06 -21.18
C GLU A 65 -8.48 6.01 -22.38
N ASP A 66 -7.47 6.88 -22.49
CA ASP A 66 -7.35 7.80 -23.63
C ASP A 66 -7.16 7.06 -24.95
N LYS A 67 -6.46 5.93 -24.92
CA LYS A 67 -6.17 5.12 -26.12
C LYS A 67 -7.27 4.11 -26.45
N ASN A 68 -7.88 3.52 -25.43
CA ASN A 68 -8.72 2.33 -25.58
C ASN A 68 -10.16 2.54 -25.05
N GLY A 69 -10.44 3.67 -24.40
CA GLY A 69 -11.68 3.87 -23.66
C GLY A 69 -11.72 3.08 -22.36
N LYS A 70 -12.81 3.22 -21.62
CA LYS A 70 -13.02 2.50 -20.36
C LYS A 70 -13.37 1.05 -20.63
N SER A 71 -12.86 0.14 -19.80
CA SER A 71 -13.18 -1.28 -19.88
C SER A 71 -13.69 -1.80 -18.55
N VAL A 72 -14.56 -2.82 -18.60
CA VAL A 72 -15.07 -3.49 -17.40
C VAL A 72 -13.92 -4.16 -16.63
N GLU A 73 -12.97 -4.77 -17.34
CA GLU A 73 -11.80 -5.41 -16.72
C GLU A 73 -10.99 -4.41 -15.92
N MET A 74 -10.71 -3.23 -16.46
CA MET A 74 -9.96 -2.20 -15.78
C MET A 74 -10.71 -1.66 -14.56
N GLU A 75 -12.01 -1.39 -14.69
CA GLU A 75 -12.83 -0.96 -13.56
C GLU A 75 -12.83 -2.00 -12.44
N THR A 76 -12.91 -3.28 -12.78
CA THR A 76 -12.87 -4.38 -11.82
C THR A 76 -11.52 -4.41 -11.07
N ILE A 77 -10.41 -4.22 -11.78
CA ILE A 77 -9.08 -4.17 -11.16
C ILE A 77 -8.97 -2.97 -10.21
N LEU A 78 -9.43 -1.80 -10.63
CA LEU A 78 -9.36 -0.58 -9.81
C LEU A 78 -10.24 -0.69 -8.56
N ASP A 79 -11.44 -1.26 -8.67
CA ASP A 79 -12.33 -1.50 -7.53
C ASP A 79 -11.68 -2.47 -6.54
N PHE A 80 -11.06 -3.54 -7.04
CA PHE A 80 -10.32 -4.50 -6.22
C PHE A 80 -9.17 -3.84 -5.49
N VAL A 81 -8.38 -3.01 -6.17
CA VAL A 81 -7.26 -2.27 -5.57
C VAL A 81 -7.76 -1.31 -4.50
N ALA A 82 -8.86 -0.59 -4.75
CA ALA A 82 -9.44 0.32 -3.77
C ALA A 82 -9.88 -0.42 -2.50
N ASP A 83 -10.54 -1.57 -2.66
CA ASP A 83 -10.99 -2.41 -1.54
C ASP A 83 -9.79 -2.94 -0.75
N ILE A 84 -8.76 -3.45 -1.42
CA ILE A 84 -7.53 -3.94 -0.79
C ILE A 84 -6.84 -2.81 -0.02
N ASN A 85 -6.67 -1.64 -0.63
CA ASN A 85 -6.06 -0.50 0.03
C ASN A 85 -6.83 -0.12 1.30
N SER A 86 -8.15 -0.04 1.21
CA SER A 86 -9.00 0.30 2.35
C SER A 86 -8.92 -0.76 3.45
N ASP A 87 -9.10 -2.03 3.10
CA ASP A 87 -9.21 -3.13 4.07
C ASP A 87 -7.86 -3.51 4.67
N MET A 88 -6.77 -3.45 3.90
CA MET A 88 -5.44 -3.84 4.35
C MET A 88 -4.66 -2.69 4.98
N GLU A 89 -4.78 -1.47 4.44
CA GLU A 89 -4.04 -0.31 4.92
C GLU A 89 -4.59 0.23 6.24
N ALA A 90 -5.91 0.23 6.43
CA ALA A 90 -6.53 0.79 7.63
C ALA A 90 -6.00 0.16 8.93
N PRO A 91 -5.86 -1.18 9.05
CA PRO A 91 -5.26 -1.78 10.24
C PRO A 91 -3.80 -1.37 10.48
N VAL A 92 -3.01 -1.20 9.41
CA VAL A 92 -1.62 -0.76 9.51
C VAL A 92 -1.55 0.65 10.07
N ILE A 93 -2.36 1.56 9.54
CA ILE A 93 -2.44 2.95 10.01
C ILE A 93 -2.89 3.00 11.47
N ALA A 94 -3.88 2.20 11.85
CA ALA A 94 -4.36 2.13 13.23
C ALA A 94 -3.23 1.71 14.18
N LYS A 95 -2.43 0.71 13.81
CA LYS A 95 -1.28 0.26 14.62
C LYS A 95 -0.20 1.34 14.69
N MET A 96 0.08 2.06 13.59
CA MET A 96 1.04 3.17 13.58
C MET A 96 0.65 4.28 14.55
N LYS A 97 -0.64 4.61 14.62
CA LYS A 97 -1.14 5.65 15.53
C LYS A 97 -0.87 5.34 17.00
N THR A 98 -0.73 4.07 17.36
CA THR A 98 -0.41 3.69 18.74
C THR A 98 1.00 4.08 19.14
N PHE A 99 1.86 4.47 18.21
CA PHE A 99 3.23 4.94 18.45
C PHE A 99 3.37 6.46 18.50
N GLU A 100 2.30 7.19 18.27
CA GLU A 100 2.28 8.65 18.32
C GLU A 100 2.15 9.18 19.76
#